data_aaa274fb2a1536c08bb360dd3b782aa0
#
_entry.id   aaa274fb2a1536c08bb360dd3b782aa0
#
_cell.length_a   1.000
_cell.length_b   1.000
_cell.length_c   1.000
_cell.angle_alpha   90.00
_cell.angle_beta   90.00
_cell.angle_gamma   90.00
#
_symmetry.space_group_name_H-M   'P 1'
#
loop_
_entity.id
_entity.type
_entity.pdbx_description
1 polymer ?
#
loop_
_entity_poly.entity_id
_entity_poly.type
_entity_poly.pdbx_seq_one_letter_code
_entity_poly.pdbx_strand_id
1 'polypeptide(L)'
;MDGNSVKLAAKKLGLSKEEIQKKLDQKWVTDDSFVPLIKLKEYSEDLLNVKGIIVSTETGRIYPLGVAAAHLIGYMQNGEGKAGLEKLYDEQLSGTNGLEIYIEDSNGQKKQSLAVRSQTDGKDLTTTINSSLQKAIYEQYKNDKSAHVALNPSTGEVKALVSTPSYDTQAFILGMSQKKWNVINSDQRLPMQNRFKATFAPGSSIKPIIAAIGLSQNKFHVNDDFGNSGKRWQKDKSWGGYYVTTLHNYNRHDLQNAMIYSDNIYFAKAALKIGADQLMQSLNQIGFNQELPFDIKMSESKYSNMDKIETEIQLADSGYGQGQILVNPLHLASIYTAFLNDGNMIKPYLH
;
A
#
# COMPACT_ATOMS: atom_id res chain seq x y z
N MET A 1 -15.29 37.47 17.87
CA MET A 1 -16.55 37.07 17.16
C MET A 1 -17.69 36.99 18.17
N ASP A 2 -18.87 37.51 17.84
CA ASP A 2 -20.09 37.34 18.65
C ASP A 2 -20.71 35.94 18.49
N GLY A 3 -21.61 35.55 19.42
CA GLY A 3 -22.19 34.19 19.42
C GLY A 3 -23.02 33.83 18.18
N ASN A 4 -23.60 34.82 17.46
CA ASN A 4 -24.29 34.61 16.20
C ASN A 4 -23.31 34.33 15.06
N SER A 5 -22.21 35.06 15.02
CA SER A 5 -21.13 34.86 14.05
C SER A 5 -20.46 33.50 14.22
N VAL A 6 -20.23 33.07 15.48
CA VAL A 6 -19.73 31.71 15.78
C VAL A 6 -20.69 30.63 15.29
N LYS A 7 -22.01 30.82 15.48
CA LYS A 7 -23.03 29.85 15.00
C LYS A 7 -23.06 29.76 13.48
N LEU A 8 -22.97 30.90 12.77
CA LEU A 8 -22.94 30.94 11.31
C LEU A 8 -21.66 30.34 10.75
N ALA A 9 -20.51 30.69 11.32
CA ALA A 9 -19.21 30.11 10.98
C ALA A 9 -19.21 28.59 11.15
N ALA A 10 -19.67 28.09 12.30
CA ALA A 10 -19.78 26.66 12.58
C ALA A 10 -20.58 25.92 11.50
N LYS A 11 -21.76 26.45 11.14
CA LYS A 11 -22.62 25.86 10.10
C LYS A 11 -21.96 25.85 8.72
N LYS A 12 -21.30 26.97 8.32
CA LYS A 12 -20.69 27.10 6.98
C LYS A 12 -19.38 26.34 6.85
N LEU A 13 -18.61 26.22 7.93
CA LEU A 13 -17.32 25.52 7.96
C LEU A 13 -17.44 24.03 8.30
N GLY A 14 -18.62 23.55 8.67
CA GLY A 14 -18.82 22.16 9.10
C GLY A 14 -18.11 21.83 10.42
N LEU A 15 -17.89 22.84 11.27
CA LEU A 15 -17.30 22.72 12.60
C LEU A 15 -18.40 22.77 13.66
N SER A 16 -18.12 22.26 14.87
CA SER A 16 -18.97 22.51 16.01
C SER A 16 -18.70 23.90 16.61
N LYS A 17 -19.65 24.45 17.34
CA LYS A 17 -19.46 25.73 18.04
C LYS A 17 -18.35 25.59 19.08
N GLU A 18 -18.30 24.45 19.75
CA GLU A 18 -17.34 24.10 20.78
C GLU A 18 -15.92 24.06 20.21
N GLU A 19 -15.76 23.52 18.99
CA GLU A 19 -14.46 23.53 18.30
C GLU A 19 -13.96 24.94 18.00
N ILE A 20 -14.84 25.82 17.51
CA ILE A 20 -14.50 27.23 17.26
C ILE A 20 -14.19 27.93 18.58
N GLN A 21 -15.06 27.79 19.58
CA GLN A 21 -14.90 28.45 20.88
C GLN A 21 -13.59 28.02 21.55
N LYS A 22 -13.25 26.73 21.55
CA LYS A 22 -11.99 26.22 22.09
C LYS A 22 -10.75 26.87 21.45
N LYS A 23 -10.84 27.23 20.18
CA LYS A 23 -9.75 27.94 19.46
C LYS A 23 -9.68 29.41 19.88
N LEU A 24 -10.83 30.05 20.06
CA LEU A 24 -10.94 31.46 20.48
C LEU A 24 -10.57 31.65 21.94
N ASP A 25 -10.78 30.67 22.82
CA ASP A 25 -10.50 30.72 24.26
C ASP A 25 -9.03 30.43 24.65
N GLN A 26 -8.15 30.30 23.64
CA GLN A 26 -6.73 30.06 23.94
C GLN A 26 -6.09 31.30 24.59
N LYS A 27 -5.19 31.06 25.54
CA LYS A 27 -4.57 32.14 26.38
C LYS A 27 -3.86 33.25 25.62
N TRP A 28 -3.40 32.97 24.38
CA TRP A 28 -2.70 33.93 23.53
C TRP A 28 -3.65 34.73 22.63
N VAL A 29 -4.94 34.40 22.60
CA VAL A 29 -5.94 35.06 21.76
C VAL A 29 -6.40 36.34 22.46
N THR A 30 -6.26 37.45 21.78
CA THR A 30 -6.77 38.78 22.15
C THR A 30 -7.81 39.24 21.16
N ASP A 31 -8.44 40.39 21.37
CA ASP A 31 -9.46 40.94 20.45
C ASP A 31 -8.91 41.22 19.06
N ASP A 32 -7.61 41.47 18.92
CA ASP A 32 -6.93 41.72 17.64
C ASP A 32 -6.25 40.48 17.03
N SER A 33 -6.39 39.32 17.66
CA SER A 33 -5.73 38.10 17.20
C SER A 33 -6.46 37.45 15.99
N PHE A 34 -5.67 37.05 15.00
CA PHE A 34 -6.16 36.19 13.89
C PHE A 34 -6.00 34.73 14.31
N VAL A 35 -7.14 34.02 14.47
CA VAL A 35 -7.17 32.63 14.89
C VAL A 35 -7.49 31.71 13.70
N PRO A 36 -6.56 30.82 13.29
CA PRO A 36 -6.80 29.91 12.18
C PRO A 36 -7.91 28.89 12.54
N LEU A 37 -9.03 28.96 11.90
CA LEU A 37 -10.16 28.05 12.14
C LEU A 37 -10.04 26.74 11.39
N ILE A 38 -9.88 26.81 10.07
CA ILE A 38 -9.84 25.66 9.19
C ILE A 38 -9.16 26.04 7.86
N LYS A 39 -8.53 25.04 7.20
CA LYS A 39 -8.11 25.16 5.80
C LYS A 39 -9.16 24.54 4.90
N LEU A 40 -9.49 25.21 3.79
CA LEU A 40 -10.46 24.77 2.80
C LEU A 40 -9.78 24.72 1.43
N LYS A 41 -10.16 23.76 0.59
CA LYS A 41 -9.75 23.75 -0.82
C LYS A 41 -10.43 24.87 -1.60
N GLU A 42 -11.70 25.09 -1.33
CA GLU A 42 -12.56 26.10 -1.92
C GLU A 42 -13.51 26.60 -0.82
N TYR A 43 -13.97 27.84 -0.94
CA TYR A 43 -14.94 28.40 -0.01
C TYR A 43 -16.10 29.06 -0.75
N SER A 44 -17.28 29.10 -0.12
CA SER A 44 -18.42 29.84 -0.62
C SER A 44 -18.24 31.34 -0.29
N GLU A 45 -18.54 32.22 -1.23
CA GLU A 45 -18.52 33.69 -1.05
C GLU A 45 -19.35 34.17 0.16
N ASP A 46 -20.42 33.46 0.47
CA ASP A 46 -21.24 33.71 1.67
C ASP A 46 -20.44 33.67 2.97
N LEU A 47 -19.27 33.00 3.00
CA LEU A 47 -18.42 32.97 4.20
C LEU A 47 -17.87 34.35 4.53
N LEU A 48 -17.62 35.17 3.52
CA LEU A 48 -17.15 36.56 3.68
C LEU A 48 -18.18 37.48 4.35
N ASN A 49 -19.46 37.10 4.32
CA ASN A 49 -20.53 37.83 4.99
C ASN A 49 -20.66 37.52 6.47
N VAL A 50 -19.85 36.59 7.01
CA VAL A 50 -19.85 36.27 8.46
C VAL A 50 -18.91 37.22 9.19
N LYS A 51 -19.47 38.07 10.05
CA LYS A 51 -18.69 39.06 10.79
C LYS A 51 -17.58 38.41 11.61
N GLY A 52 -16.35 38.88 11.42
CA GLY A 52 -15.14 38.36 12.10
C GLY A 52 -14.52 37.13 11.42
N ILE A 53 -14.97 36.77 10.22
CA ILE A 53 -14.27 35.81 9.37
C ILE A 53 -13.41 36.57 8.35
N ILE A 54 -12.16 36.13 8.25
CA ILE A 54 -11.22 36.57 7.22
C ILE A 54 -10.79 35.32 6.44
N VAL A 55 -10.78 35.40 5.12
CA VAL A 55 -10.28 34.36 4.24
C VAL A 55 -8.95 34.83 3.64
N SER A 56 -7.92 34.02 3.79
CA SER A 56 -6.62 34.21 3.15
C SER A 56 -6.31 33.03 2.24
N THR A 57 -5.55 33.28 1.20
CA THR A 57 -5.04 32.20 0.31
C THR A 57 -3.68 31.71 0.80
N GLU A 58 -3.48 30.41 0.75
CA GLU A 58 -2.23 29.76 1.09
C GLU A 58 -1.87 28.76 -0.02
N THR A 59 -0.62 28.72 -0.42
CA THR A 59 -0.15 27.67 -1.34
C THR A 59 -0.01 26.35 -0.55
N GLY A 60 -0.60 25.30 -1.10
CA GLY A 60 -0.60 24.00 -0.42
C GLY A 60 -0.59 22.84 -1.41
N ARG A 61 -0.26 21.67 -0.91
CA ARG A 61 -0.23 20.42 -1.66
C ARG A 61 -1.66 20.00 -2.03
N ILE A 62 -1.88 19.61 -3.29
CA ILE A 62 -3.14 19.05 -3.78
C ILE A 62 -2.86 17.64 -4.30
N TYR A 63 -3.75 16.70 -3.99
CA TYR A 63 -3.68 15.31 -4.42
C TYR A 63 -4.76 14.99 -5.47
N PRO A 64 -4.49 15.15 -6.78
CA PRO A 64 -5.51 15.00 -7.83
C PRO A 64 -6.12 13.60 -7.92
N LEU A 65 -5.36 12.55 -7.58
CA LEU A 65 -5.85 11.18 -7.54
C LEU A 65 -6.62 10.84 -6.25
N GLY A 66 -6.54 11.72 -5.23
CA GLY A 66 -7.27 11.56 -3.97
C GLY A 66 -7.10 10.18 -3.35
N VAL A 67 -8.23 9.59 -2.98
CA VAL A 67 -8.31 8.25 -2.35
C VAL A 67 -7.71 7.13 -3.19
N ALA A 68 -7.70 7.25 -4.53
CA ALA A 68 -7.22 6.20 -5.42
C ALA A 68 -5.70 5.96 -5.33
N ALA A 69 -4.94 6.96 -4.88
CA ALA A 69 -3.50 6.85 -4.73
C ALA A 69 -3.00 7.15 -3.31
N ALA A 70 -3.89 7.24 -2.33
CA ALA A 70 -3.54 7.66 -0.97
C ALA A 70 -2.44 6.81 -0.33
N HIS A 71 -2.52 5.50 -0.46
CA HIS A 71 -1.50 4.59 0.10
C HIS A 71 -0.16 4.64 -0.63
N LEU A 72 -0.16 5.02 -1.90
CA LEU A 72 1.05 5.18 -2.70
C LEU A 72 1.69 6.54 -2.45
N ILE A 73 0.93 7.62 -2.68
CA ILE A 73 1.45 8.99 -2.55
C ILE A 73 1.68 9.34 -1.08
N GLY A 74 0.79 8.89 -0.19
CA GLY A 74 0.83 9.28 1.22
C GLY A 74 0.26 10.68 1.43
N TYR A 75 0.76 11.37 2.44
CA TYR A 75 0.32 12.71 2.80
C TYR A 75 1.39 13.50 3.52
N MET A 76 1.29 14.82 3.44
CA MET A 76 2.05 15.76 4.25
C MET A 76 1.23 16.22 5.46
N GLN A 77 1.91 16.51 6.56
CA GLN A 77 1.33 17.15 7.73
C GLN A 77 2.39 18.04 8.41
N ASN A 78 2.04 19.27 8.71
CA ASN A 78 2.92 20.26 9.31
C ASN A 78 4.23 20.50 8.50
N GLY A 79 4.14 20.46 7.18
CA GLY A 79 5.28 20.71 6.31
C GLY A 79 6.20 19.51 6.08
N GLU A 80 5.87 18.33 6.59
CA GLU A 80 6.68 17.10 6.44
C GLU A 80 5.88 15.97 5.82
N GLY A 81 6.51 15.17 4.99
CA GLY A 81 5.95 13.93 4.46
C GLY A 81 5.81 12.85 5.53
N LYS A 82 4.60 12.36 5.76
CA LYS A 82 4.31 11.39 6.84
C LYS A 82 4.11 9.96 6.36
N ALA A 83 3.76 9.76 5.10
CA ALA A 83 3.53 8.45 4.51
C ALA A 83 3.84 8.43 3.01
N GLY A 84 3.92 7.24 2.42
CA GLY A 84 4.04 7.03 0.97
C GLY A 84 5.24 7.72 0.35
N LEU A 85 5.09 8.15 -0.90
CA LEU A 85 6.12 8.87 -1.65
C LEU A 85 6.45 10.23 -1.04
N GLU A 86 5.47 10.92 -0.45
CA GLU A 86 5.69 12.18 0.26
C GLU A 86 6.74 12.01 1.38
N LYS A 87 6.69 10.90 2.12
CA LYS A 87 7.69 10.60 3.16
C LYS A 87 9.01 10.10 2.57
N LEU A 88 8.94 9.25 1.56
CA LEU A 88 10.14 8.62 0.98
C LEU A 88 11.05 9.64 0.29
N TYR A 89 10.46 10.63 -0.36
CA TYR A 89 11.15 11.67 -1.12
C TYR A 89 10.96 13.07 -0.53
N ASP A 90 10.75 13.18 0.80
CA ASP A 90 10.46 14.45 1.47
C ASP A 90 11.55 15.50 1.23
N GLU A 91 12.81 15.15 1.36
CA GLU A 91 13.95 16.05 1.10
C GLU A 91 13.96 16.58 -0.35
N GLN A 92 13.63 15.71 -1.33
CA GLN A 92 13.56 16.10 -2.73
C GLN A 92 12.36 17.01 -3.02
N LEU A 93 11.19 16.67 -2.45
CA LEU A 93 9.93 17.32 -2.77
C LEU A 93 9.68 18.63 -2.00
N SER A 94 10.28 18.79 -0.82
CA SER A 94 10.01 19.93 0.06
C SER A 94 10.87 21.17 -0.24
N GLY A 95 12.05 20.99 -0.81
CA GLY A 95 13.00 22.10 -0.97
C GLY A 95 13.50 22.67 0.38
N THR A 96 13.93 23.92 0.38
CA THR A 96 14.37 24.59 1.62
C THR A 96 13.72 25.97 1.77
N ASN A 97 13.22 26.25 2.94
CA ASN A 97 12.65 27.56 3.25
C ASN A 97 13.73 28.65 3.27
N GLY A 98 13.41 29.80 2.68
CA GLY A 98 14.22 31.02 2.85
C GLY A 98 14.18 31.50 4.30
N LEU A 99 15.21 32.22 4.68
CA LEU A 99 15.30 32.92 5.98
C LEU A 99 15.88 34.29 5.75
N GLU A 100 15.29 35.30 6.39
CA GLU A 100 15.84 36.65 6.42
C GLU A 100 15.89 37.17 7.84
N ILE A 101 17.04 37.71 8.23
CA ILE A 101 17.24 38.45 9.45
C ILE A 101 17.35 39.90 9.06
N TYR A 102 16.50 40.75 9.62
CA TYR A 102 16.50 42.19 9.32
C TYR A 102 16.22 43.02 10.56
N ILE A 103 16.57 44.29 10.47
CA ILE A 103 16.29 45.31 11.49
C ILE A 103 14.97 46.00 11.13
N GLU A 104 14.07 46.15 12.09
CA GLU A 104 12.85 46.94 12.00
C GLU A 104 12.98 48.21 12.82
N ASP A 105 12.30 49.27 12.40
CA ASP A 105 12.11 50.47 13.24
C ASP A 105 10.93 50.29 14.21
N SER A 106 10.70 51.32 15.05
CA SER A 106 9.62 51.34 16.02
C SER A 106 8.19 51.25 15.42
N ASN A 107 8.04 51.43 14.12
CA ASN A 107 6.78 51.34 13.39
C ASN A 107 6.61 49.98 12.65
N GLY A 108 7.54 49.03 12.87
CA GLY A 108 7.55 47.75 12.20
C GLY A 108 7.98 47.77 10.73
N GLN A 109 8.64 48.86 10.29
CA GLN A 109 9.19 48.97 8.94
C GLN A 109 10.60 48.41 8.85
N LYS A 110 10.82 47.52 7.89
CA LYS A 110 12.14 46.95 7.62
C LYS A 110 13.11 48.04 7.19
N LYS A 111 14.22 48.18 7.92
CA LYS A 111 15.31 49.14 7.67
C LYS A 111 16.47 48.54 6.90
N GLN A 112 16.95 47.39 7.33
CA GLN A 112 18.14 46.77 6.79
C GLN A 112 18.10 45.24 6.96
N SER A 113 18.37 44.50 5.85
CA SER A 113 18.65 43.09 5.92
C SER A 113 20.07 42.84 6.42
N LEU A 114 20.21 41.99 7.42
CA LEU A 114 21.48 41.57 7.98
C LEU A 114 21.99 40.29 7.36
N ALA A 115 21.08 39.33 7.09
CA ALA A 115 21.39 38.08 6.43
C ALA A 115 20.15 37.55 5.66
N VAL A 116 20.40 36.96 4.51
CA VAL A 116 19.37 36.34 3.67
C VAL A 116 19.85 34.96 3.23
N ARG A 117 19.03 33.94 3.46
CA ARG A 117 19.14 32.65 2.82
C ARG A 117 17.96 32.50 1.87
N SER A 118 18.22 32.40 0.56
CA SER A 118 17.17 32.21 -0.43
C SER A 118 16.46 30.88 -0.23
N GLN A 119 15.16 30.83 -0.49
CA GLN A 119 14.45 29.57 -0.63
C GLN A 119 14.92 28.82 -1.87
N THR A 120 14.81 27.51 -1.83
CA THR A 120 14.94 26.66 -3.01
C THR A 120 13.69 25.78 -3.13
N ASP A 121 13.13 25.72 -4.32
CA ASP A 121 11.97 24.88 -4.57
C ASP A 121 12.35 23.39 -4.52
N GLY A 122 11.39 22.56 -4.17
CA GLY A 122 11.53 21.11 -4.29
C GLY A 122 11.67 20.69 -5.76
N LYS A 123 12.15 19.48 -5.96
CA LYS A 123 12.30 18.87 -7.30
C LYS A 123 11.15 17.92 -7.57
N ASP A 124 10.70 17.89 -8.81
CA ASP A 124 9.68 16.95 -9.27
C ASP A 124 10.15 15.50 -9.17
N LEU A 125 9.22 14.60 -8.87
CA LEU A 125 9.40 13.15 -8.91
C LEU A 125 8.53 12.57 -10.02
N THR A 126 9.15 12.02 -11.05
CA THR A 126 8.46 11.30 -12.11
C THR A 126 8.38 9.83 -11.77
N THR A 127 7.21 9.21 -11.86
CA THR A 127 7.00 7.79 -11.57
C THR A 127 6.44 7.04 -12.77
N THR A 128 6.58 5.71 -12.76
CA THR A 128 6.07 4.81 -13.81
C THR A 128 4.57 4.58 -13.74
N ILE A 129 3.90 5.11 -12.72
CA ILE A 129 2.47 4.92 -12.46
C ILE A 129 1.60 5.49 -13.59
N ASN A 130 0.70 4.65 -14.08
CA ASN A 130 -0.38 5.09 -14.96
C ASN A 130 -1.57 5.57 -14.13
N SER A 131 -1.79 6.88 -14.07
CA SER A 131 -2.82 7.49 -13.24
C SER A 131 -4.24 7.03 -13.56
N SER A 132 -4.53 6.79 -14.84
CA SER A 132 -5.85 6.31 -15.31
C SER A 132 -6.08 4.87 -14.87
N LEU A 133 -5.06 3.99 -14.98
CA LEU A 133 -5.13 2.60 -14.52
C LEU A 133 -5.28 2.54 -13.00
N GLN A 134 -4.47 3.32 -12.26
CA GLN A 134 -4.55 3.44 -10.80
C GLN A 134 -5.97 3.78 -10.34
N LYS A 135 -6.58 4.80 -10.97
CA LYS A 135 -7.94 5.23 -10.68
C LYS A 135 -8.98 4.18 -11.06
N ALA A 136 -8.86 3.55 -12.23
CA ALA A 136 -9.80 2.54 -12.70
C ALA A 136 -9.83 1.33 -11.76
N ILE A 137 -8.66 0.82 -11.34
CA ILE A 137 -8.57 -0.29 -10.39
C ILE A 137 -9.20 0.11 -9.06
N TYR A 138 -8.88 1.30 -8.54
CA TYR A 138 -9.47 1.77 -7.29
C TYR A 138 -11.00 1.82 -7.37
N GLU A 139 -11.57 2.43 -8.40
CA GLU A 139 -13.03 2.55 -8.55
C GLU A 139 -13.72 1.18 -8.63
N GLN A 140 -13.09 0.20 -9.27
CA GLN A 140 -13.62 -1.16 -9.36
C GLN A 140 -13.67 -1.87 -8.01
N TYR A 141 -12.66 -1.67 -7.16
CA TYR A 141 -12.46 -2.46 -5.92
C TYR A 141 -12.57 -1.65 -4.62
N LYS A 142 -13.01 -0.39 -4.67
CA LYS A 142 -13.03 0.53 -3.51
C LYS A 142 -13.82 0.04 -2.30
N ASN A 143 -14.76 -0.90 -2.51
CA ASN A 143 -15.56 -1.48 -1.44
C ASN A 143 -14.95 -2.76 -0.84
N ASP A 144 -13.94 -3.34 -1.48
CA ASP A 144 -13.31 -4.59 -1.08
C ASP A 144 -12.08 -4.34 -0.19
N LYS A 145 -11.71 -5.32 0.62
CA LYS A 145 -10.43 -5.34 1.32
C LYS A 145 -9.40 -6.02 0.42
N SER A 146 -8.70 -5.27 -0.44
CA SER A 146 -7.83 -5.86 -1.46
C SER A 146 -6.56 -5.06 -1.74
N ALA A 147 -5.59 -5.72 -2.36
CA ALA A 147 -4.38 -5.14 -2.92
C ALA A 147 -4.27 -5.50 -4.39
N HIS A 148 -3.92 -4.52 -5.21
CA HIS A 148 -3.74 -4.72 -6.65
C HIS A 148 -2.41 -4.13 -7.08
N VAL A 149 -1.71 -4.88 -7.91
CA VAL A 149 -0.43 -4.51 -8.51
C VAL A 149 -0.52 -4.72 -10.01
N ALA A 150 -0.06 -3.76 -10.77
CA ALA A 150 0.14 -3.90 -12.21
C ALA A 150 1.60 -3.60 -12.54
N LEU A 151 2.25 -4.53 -13.20
CA LEU A 151 3.66 -4.49 -13.59
C LEU A 151 3.78 -4.71 -15.09
N ASN A 152 4.63 -3.94 -15.77
CA ASN A 152 5.05 -4.26 -17.15
C ASN A 152 6.04 -5.42 -17.07
N PRO A 153 5.72 -6.60 -17.65
CA PRO A 153 6.53 -7.79 -17.45
C PRO A 153 7.88 -7.74 -18.20
N SER A 154 8.02 -6.87 -19.19
CA SER A 154 9.25 -6.74 -19.98
C SER A 154 10.20 -5.67 -19.45
N THR A 155 9.67 -4.61 -18.81
CA THR A 155 10.48 -3.48 -18.35
C THR A 155 10.64 -3.42 -16.83
N GLY A 156 9.72 -4.00 -16.05
CA GLY A 156 9.69 -3.87 -14.61
C GLY A 156 9.00 -2.61 -14.11
N GLU A 157 8.49 -1.75 -14.99
CA GLU A 157 7.75 -0.55 -14.61
C GLU A 157 6.48 -0.91 -13.85
N VAL A 158 6.35 -0.41 -12.64
CA VAL A 158 5.11 -0.56 -11.84
C VAL A 158 4.07 0.45 -12.31
N LYS A 159 3.00 -0.02 -12.91
CA LYS A 159 1.94 0.80 -13.50
C LYS A 159 0.82 1.13 -12.54
N ALA A 160 0.59 0.31 -11.51
CA ALA A 160 -0.37 0.59 -10.46
C ALA A 160 -0.01 -0.12 -9.15
N LEU A 161 -0.28 0.56 -8.02
CA LEU A 161 -0.21 0.04 -6.66
C LEU A 161 -1.44 0.54 -5.89
N VAL A 162 -2.46 -0.30 -5.75
CA VAL A 162 -3.74 0.06 -5.15
C VAL A 162 -3.98 -0.76 -3.89
N SER A 163 -4.38 -0.08 -2.83
CA SER A 163 -4.87 -0.68 -1.58
C SER A 163 -6.26 -0.17 -1.29
N THR A 164 -7.23 -1.05 -1.06
CA THR A 164 -8.62 -0.72 -0.77
C THR A 164 -9.13 -1.39 0.49
N PRO A 165 -10.09 -0.76 1.20
CA PRO A 165 -10.48 0.64 1.05
C PRO A 165 -9.34 1.59 1.38
N SER A 166 -9.53 2.89 1.13
CA SER A 166 -8.51 3.92 1.29
C SER A 166 -9.07 5.12 2.08
N TYR A 167 -8.26 6.13 2.25
CA TYR A 167 -8.57 7.34 3.01
C TYR A 167 -8.32 8.60 2.17
N ASP A 168 -8.94 9.72 2.57
CA ASP A 168 -8.74 11.00 1.90
C ASP A 168 -7.44 11.67 2.39
N THR A 169 -6.42 11.68 1.52
CA THR A 169 -5.13 12.34 1.77
C THR A 169 -5.26 13.85 1.93
N GLN A 170 -6.18 14.48 1.18
CA GLN A 170 -6.39 15.93 1.25
C GLN A 170 -6.87 16.38 2.63
N ALA A 171 -7.62 15.52 3.34
CA ALA A 171 -8.07 15.82 4.70
C ALA A 171 -6.92 16.06 5.69
N PHE A 172 -5.74 15.47 5.49
CA PHE A 172 -4.58 15.71 6.35
C PHE A 172 -3.98 17.09 6.13
N ILE A 173 -3.98 17.61 4.89
CA ILE A 173 -3.52 18.97 4.56
C ILE A 173 -4.50 20.02 5.09
N LEU A 174 -5.81 19.78 4.88
CA LEU A 174 -6.87 20.70 5.27
C LEU A 174 -7.18 20.71 6.77
N GLY A 175 -6.62 19.75 7.50
CA GLY A 175 -6.89 19.54 8.92
C GLY A 175 -7.93 18.45 9.16
N MET A 176 -7.46 17.33 9.69
CA MET A 176 -8.29 16.19 10.06
C MET A 176 -9.05 16.49 11.35
N SER A 177 -10.38 16.66 11.31
CA SER A 177 -11.16 16.78 12.53
C SER A 177 -11.19 15.46 13.32
N GLN A 178 -11.31 15.54 14.65
CA GLN A 178 -11.40 14.34 15.50
C GLN A 178 -12.55 13.42 15.08
N LYS A 179 -13.67 13.98 14.64
CA LYS A 179 -14.81 13.22 14.13
C LYS A 179 -14.46 12.39 12.90
N LYS A 180 -13.80 13.00 11.90
CA LYS A 180 -13.34 12.30 10.69
C LYS A 180 -12.32 11.23 11.03
N TRP A 181 -11.36 11.54 11.90
CA TRP A 181 -10.37 10.58 12.39
C TRP A 181 -11.02 9.36 13.05
N ASN A 182 -11.99 9.60 13.94
CA ASN A 182 -12.71 8.51 14.61
C ASN A 182 -13.45 7.62 13.63
N VAL A 183 -14.09 8.18 12.60
CA VAL A 183 -14.77 7.40 11.53
C VAL A 183 -13.78 6.50 10.81
N ILE A 184 -12.62 7.02 10.40
CA ILE A 184 -11.58 6.24 9.72
C ILE A 184 -11.06 5.13 10.63
N ASN A 185 -10.80 5.46 11.90
CA ASN A 185 -10.16 4.54 12.85
C ASN A 185 -11.09 3.44 13.36
N SER A 186 -12.42 3.69 13.37
CA SER A 186 -13.43 2.72 13.75
C SER A 186 -13.93 1.84 12.59
N ASP A 187 -13.54 2.14 11.36
CA ASP A 187 -13.94 1.35 10.18
C ASP A 187 -13.26 -0.03 10.22
N GLN A 188 -14.08 -1.08 10.38
CA GLN A 188 -13.64 -2.48 10.42
C GLN A 188 -12.96 -2.94 9.13
N ARG A 189 -13.06 -2.17 8.06
CA ARG A 189 -12.36 -2.42 6.80
C ARG A 189 -10.92 -1.95 6.82
N LEU A 190 -10.49 -1.23 7.88
CA LEU A 190 -9.12 -0.74 8.10
C LEU A 190 -8.58 0.07 6.91
N PRO A 191 -9.18 1.24 6.59
CA PRO A 191 -8.80 2.02 5.41
C PRO A 191 -7.37 2.60 5.48
N MET A 192 -6.77 2.70 6.67
CA MET A 192 -5.39 3.13 6.84
C MET A 192 -4.35 2.03 6.57
N GLN A 193 -4.79 0.76 6.45
CA GLN A 193 -3.88 -0.35 6.20
C GLN A 193 -3.42 -0.37 4.74
N ASN A 194 -2.11 -0.24 4.53
CA ASN A 194 -1.51 -0.39 3.20
C ASN A 194 -1.35 -1.88 2.85
N ARG A 195 -2.28 -2.40 2.06
CA ARG A 195 -2.34 -3.83 1.73
C ARG A 195 -1.36 -4.27 0.66
N PHE A 196 -0.97 -3.41 -0.27
CA PHE A 196 0.04 -3.79 -1.27
C PHE A 196 1.45 -3.96 -0.66
N LYS A 197 1.67 -3.41 0.55
CA LYS A 197 2.91 -3.65 1.31
C LYS A 197 2.89 -4.95 2.10
N ALA A 198 1.72 -5.51 2.37
CA ALA A 198 1.54 -6.72 3.17
C ALA A 198 1.79 -8.00 2.35
N THR A 199 1.82 -9.12 3.05
CA THR A 199 1.89 -10.46 2.46
C THR A 199 0.59 -11.21 2.66
N PHE A 200 0.29 -12.12 1.74
CA PHE A 200 -0.92 -12.94 1.73
C PHE A 200 -0.58 -14.38 1.34
N ALA A 201 -1.41 -15.34 1.78
CA ALA A 201 -1.33 -16.69 1.27
C ALA A 201 -1.60 -16.68 -0.25
N PRO A 202 -0.67 -17.15 -1.08
CA PRO A 202 -0.81 -17.05 -2.53
C PRO A 202 -1.89 -17.97 -3.09
N GLY A 203 -2.27 -19.02 -2.37
CA GLY A 203 -3.18 -20.03 -2.88
C GLY A 203 -2.69 -20.62 -4.19
N SER A 204 -3.62 -20.97 -5.08
CA SER A 204 -3.29 -21.62 -6.34
C SER A 204 -2.41 -20.82 -7.29
N SER A 205 -2.20 -19.52 -7.05
CA SER A 205 -1.26 -18.72 -7.84
C SER A 205 0.21 -19.13 -7.66
N ILE A 206 0.56 -19.90 -6.63
CA ILE A 206 1.90 -20.42 -6.45
C ILE A 206 2.18 -21.66 -7.33
N LYS A 207 1.16 -22.37 -7.78
CA LYS A 207 1.28 -23.67 -8.48
C LYS A 207 2.18 -23.64 -9.71
N PRO A 208 2.11 -22.64 -10.62
CA PRO A 208 3.04 -22.52 -11.74
C PRO A 208 4.50 -22.41 -11.28
N ILE A 209 4.75 -21.73 -10.16
CA ILE A 209 6.10 -21.58 -9.59
C ILE A 209 6.60 -22.93 -9.05
N ILE A 210 5.76 -23.65 -8.30
CA ILE A 210 6.09 -25.01 -7.81
C ILE A 210 6.35 -25.97 -8.98
N ALA A 211 5.53 -25.89 -10.04
CA ALA A 211 5.75 -26.67 -11.25
C ALA A 211 7.11 -26.36 -11.90
N ALA A 212 7.43 -25.09 -12.10
CA ALA A 212 8.71 -24.65 -12.66
C ALA A 212 9.90 -25.15 -11.83
N ILE A 213 9.83 -25.04 -10.50
CA ILE A 213 10.87 -25.54 -9.58
C ILE A 213 11.04 -27.06 -9.76
N GLY A 214 9.97 -27.83 -9.72
CA GLY A 214 10.04 -29.28 -9.82
C GLY A 214 10.57 -29.78 -11.16
N LEU A 215 10.16 -29.14 -12.25
CA LEU A 215 10.64 -29.45 -13.61
C LEU A 215 12.12 -29.07 -13.78
N SER A 216 12.54 -27.90 -13.34
CA SER A 216 13.94 -27.43 -13.47
C SER A 216 14.92 -28.31 -12.67
N GLN A 217 14.45 -28.93 -11.60
CA GLN A 217 15.25 -29.84 -10.75
C GLN A 217 15.07 -31.31 -11.15
N ASN A 218 14.39 -31.63 -12.23
CA ASN A 218 14.11 -33.01 -12.69
C ASN A 218 13.44 -33.89 -11.60
N LYS A 219 12.59 -33.31 -10.76
CA LYS A 219 11.86 -34.05 -9.72
C LYS A 219 10.67 -34.80 -10.24
N PHE A 220 10.12 -34.30 -11.34
CA PHE A 220 9.08 -34.91 -12.13
C PHE A 220 9.08 -34.31 -13.54
N HIS A 221 8.36 -34.98 -14.48
CA HIS A 221 8.20 -34.53 -15.84
C HIS A 221 6.75 -34.16 -16.14
N VAL A 222 6.52 -33.38 -17.19
CA VAL A 222 5.19 -32.86 -17.57
C VAL A 222 4.14 -33.98 -17.71
N ASN A 223 4.57 -35.16 -18.23
CA ASN A 223 3.70 -36.29 -18.49
C ASN A 223 3.59 -37.31 -17.34
N ASP A 224 4.25 -37.07 -16.22
CA ASP A 224 4.17 -37.96 -15.06
C ASP A 224 2.76 -37.95 -14.46
N ASP A 225 2.17 -39.12 -14.35
CA ASP A 225 0.87 -39.33 -13.72
C ASP A 225 1.07 -39.64 -12.22
N PHE A 226 0.59 -38.76 -11.37
CA PHE A 226 0.71 -38.93 -9.90
C PHE A 226 -0.40 -39.80 -9.33
N GLY A 227 -1.24 -40.37 -10.16
CA GLY A 227 -2.32 -41.29 -9.82
C GLY A 227 -3.53 -40.59 -9.18
N ASN A 228 -4.69 -41.21 -9.46
CA ASN A 228 -5.95 -40.73 -8.90
C ASN A 228 -6.07 -41.05 -7.40
N SER A 229 -6.21 -40.02 -6.58
CA SER A 229 -6.43 -40.17 -5.14
C SER A 229 -7.85 -39.80 -4.70
N GLY A 230 -8.74 -39.60 -5.66
CA GLY A 230 -10.08 -39.05 -5.41
C GLY A 230 -10.00 -37.56 -5.00
N LYS A 231 -10.95 -37.11 -4.20
CA LYS A 231 -11.03 -35.71 -3.74
C LYS A 231 -10.39 -35.46 -2.39
N ARG A 232 -9.79 -36.47 -1.77
CA ARG A 232 -9.20 -36.40 -0.43
C ARG A 232 -8.00 -37.33 -0.36
N TRP A 233 -6.86 -36.82 0.08
CA TRP A 233 -5.62 -37.55 0.14
C TRP A 233 -4.79 -37.20 1.38
N GLN A 234 -4.12 -38.17 1.94
CA GLN A 234 -3.02 -38.02 2.90
C GLN A 234 -1.88 -38.95 2.46
N LYS A 235 -0.63 -38.60 2.82
CA LYS A 235 0.52 -39.43 2.45
C LYS A 235 0.44 -40.80 3.14
N ASP A 236 0.22 -40.81 4.43
CA ASP A 236 0.06 -41.99 5.26
C ASP A 236 -0.56 -41.62 6.64
N LYS A 237 -0.67 -42.62 7.52
CA LYS A 237 -1.28 -42.47 8.85
C LYS A 237 -0.52 -41.53 9.79
N SER A 238 0.75 -41.17 9.52
CA SER A 238 1.52 -40.23 10.33
C SER A 238 0.93 -38.83 10.32
N TRP A 239 0.12 -38.49 9.31
CA TRP A 239 -0.59 -37.23 9.21
C TRP A 239 -1.86 -37.17 10.07
N GLY A 240 -2.21 -38.28 10.77
CA GLY A 240 -3.38 -38.34 11.65
C GLY A 240 -4.69 -38.03 10.91
N GLY A 241 -5.42 -37.03 11.39
CA GLY A 241 -6.68 -36.58 10.75
C GLY A 241 -6.50 -35.56 9.64
N TYR A 242 -5.28 -35.19 9.26
CA TYR A 242 -5.05 -34.18 8.21
C TYR A 242 -5.12 -34.78 6.80
N TYR A 243 -5.78 -34.06 5.91
CA TYR A 243 -5.95 -34.47 4.50
C TYR A 243 -5.88 -33.24 3.58
N VAL A 244 -5.22 -33.38 2.49
CA VAL A 244 -5.31 -32.43 1.36
C VAL A 244 -6.56 -32.75 0.55
N THR A 245 -7.32 -31.74 0.17
CA THR A 245 -8.55 -31.89 -0.61
C THR A 245 -8.46 -31.13 -1.94
N THR A 246 -9.15 -31.64 -2.96
CA THR A 246 -9.32 -31.00 -4.26
C THR A 246 -10.79 -30.95 -4.66
N LEU A 247 -11.16 -30.01 -5.54
CA LEU A 247 -12.56 -29.84 -5.95
C LEU A 247 -13.00 -30.82 -7.02
N HIS A 248 -12.08 -31.20 -7.90
CA HIS A 248 -12.36 -31.98 -9.10
C HIS A 248 -11.73 -33.38 -9.01
N ASN A 249 -12.38 -34.34 -9.64
CA ASN A 249 -11.84 -35.66 -9.90
C ASN A 249 -11.79 -35.85 -11.43
N TYR A 250 -10.68 -36.32 -11.95
CA TYR A 250 -10.44 -36.47 -13.39
C TYR A 250 -9.54 -37.68 -13.66
N ASN A 251 -9.45 -38.14 -14.89
CA ASN A 251 -8.90 -39.46 -15.18
C ASN A 251 -7.36 -39.53 -15.11
N ARG A 252 -6.67 -38.49 -15.61
CA ARG A 252 -5.20 -38.47 -15.68
C ARG A 252 -4.65 -37.31 -14.85
N HIS A 253 -3.86 -37.67 -13.84
CA HIS A 253 -3.30 -36.71 -12.87
C HIS A 253 -1.87 -36.30 -13.27
N ASP A 254 -1.71 -35.79 -14.51
CA ASP A 254 -0.48 -35.13 -14.98
C ASP A 254 -0.48 -33.63 -14.74
N LEU A 255 0.65 -32.98 -15.01
CA LEU A 255 0.83 -31.55 -14.73
C LEU A 255 -0.19 -30.68 -15.47
N GLN A 256 -0.48 -30.96 -16.73
CA GLN A 256 -1.43 -30.18 -17.53
C GLN A 256 -2.82 -30.20 -16.90
N ASN A 257 -3.33 -31.37 -16.57
CA ASN A 257 -4.64 -31.50 -15.95
C ASN A 257 -4.66 -30.94 -14.52
N ALA A 258 -3.59 -31.11 -13.75
CA ALA A 258 -3.46 -30.53 -12.43
C ALA A 258 -3.52 -29.00 -12.45
N MET A 259 -2.96 -28.37 -13.47
CA MET A 259 -3.07 -26.91 -13.69
C MET A 259 -4.50 -26.51 -14.10
N ILE A 260 -5.11 -27.22 -15.06
CA ILE A 260 -6.48 -26.95 -15.54
C ILE A 260 -7.50 -27.03 -14.39
N TYR A 261 -7.43 -28.08 -13.58
CA TYR A 261 -8.36 -28.33 -12.48
C TYR A 261 -7.91 -27.74 -11.15
N SER A 262 -6.76 -27.04 -11.13
CA SER A 262 -6.18 -26.46 -9.92
C SER A 262 -6.05 -27.47 -8.78
N ASP A 263 -5.50 -28.65 -9.05
CA ASP A 263 -5.47 -29.80 -8.15
C ASP A 263 -4.48 -29.61 -6.99
N ASN A 264 -5.00 -29.44 -5.78
CA ASN A 264 -4.16 -29.30 -4.58
C ASN A 264 -3.42 -30.60 -4.25
N ILE A 265 -4.03 -31.78 -4.51
CA ILE A 265 -3.42 -33.07 -4.19
C ILE A 265 -2.19 -33.31 -5.07
N TYR A 266 -2.29 -33.00 -6.37
CA TYR A 266 -1.15 -33.08 -7.27
C TYR A 266 0.01 -32.20 -6.76
N PHE A 267 -0.27 -30.93 -6.44
CA PHE A 267 0.76 -29.98 -6.01
C PHE A 267 1.31 -30.26 -4.61
N ALA A 268 0.54 -30.87 -3.71
CA ALA A 268 1.04 -31.41 -2.45
C ALA A 268 2.05 -32.54 -2.68
N LYS A 269 1.72 -33.50 -3.56
CA LYS A 269 2.63 -34.56 -3.96
C LYS A 269 3.88 -34.03 -4.67
N ALA A 270 3.73 -32.98 -5.54
CA ALA A 270 4.84 -32.33 -6.20
C ALA A 270 5.80 -31.68 -5.20
N ALA A 271 5.31 -30.95 -4.19
CA ALA A 271 6.13 -30.37 -3.14
C ALA A 271 6.88 -31.43 -2.34
N LEU A 272 6.23 -32.53 -1.98
CA LEU A 272 6.89 -33.67 -1.31
C LEU A 272 7.98 -34.32 -2.18
N LYS A 273 7.79 -34.42 -3.49
CA LYS A 273 8.82 -34.91 -4.44
C LYS A 273 10.01 -33.95 -4.55
N ILE A 274 9.77 -32.64 -4.52
CA ILE A 274 10.84 -31.62 -4.49
C ILE A 274 11.63 -31.75 -3.21
N GLY A 275 10.97 -31.89 -2.07
CA GLY A 275 11.56 -31.92 -0.73
C GLY A 275 11.78 -30.54 -0.14
N ALA A 276 11.78 -30.45 1.20
CA ALA A 276 11.82 -29.18 1.92
C ALA A 276 13.06 -28.34 1.59
N ASP A 277 14.26 -28.92 1.68
CA ASP A 277 15.51 -28.18 1.48
C ASP A 277 15.62 -27.60 0.07
N GLN A 278 15.26 -28.38 -0.95
CA GLN A 278 15.33 -27.92 -2.33
C GLN A 278 14.24 -26.89 -2.66
N LEU A 279 13.04 -27.03 -2.08
CA LEU A 279 12.00 -26.03 -2.21
C LEU A 279 12.43 -24.71 -1.58
N MET A 280 12.93 -24.74 -0.34
CA MET A 280 13.45 -23.55 0.37
C MET A 280 14.59 -22.89 -0.42
N GLN A 281 15.55 -23.67 -0.90
CA GLN A 281 16.65 -23.14 -1.72
C GLN A 281 16.15 -22.44 -2.97
N SER A 282 15.21 -23.05 -3.70
CA SER A 282 14.64 -22.44 -4.92
C SER A 282 13.82 -21.20 -4.63
N LEU A 283 13.02 -21.19 -3.55
CA LEU A 283 12.26 -20.02 -3.14
C LEU A 283 13.19 -18.87 -2.71
N ASN A 284 14.30 -19.15 -2.02
CA ASN A 284 15.32 -18.15 -1.70
C ASN A 284 15.96 -17.55 -2.98
N GLN A 285 16.21 -18.36 -4.00
CA GLN A 285 16.78 -17.87 -5.28
C GLN A 285 15.86 -16.89 -6.00
N ILE A 286 14.56 -17.00 -5.82
CA ILE A 286 13.56 -16.08 -6.39
C ILE A 286 13.11 -14.99 -5.40
N GLY A 287 13.85 -14.78 -4.29
CA GLY A 287 13.70 -13.62 -3.40
C GLY A 287 12.82 -13.83 -2.15
N PHE A 288 12.43 -15.06 -1.82
CA PHE A 288 11.78 -15.32 -0.52
C PHE A 288 12.76 -15.09 0.64
N ASN A 289 12.24 -14.65 1.78
CA ASN A 289 13.00 -14.26 2.98
C ASN A 289 14.05 -13.17 2.71
N GLN A 290 13.82 -12.36 1.69
CA GLN A 290 14.69 -11.25 1.30
C GLN A 290 13.87 -9.99 1.08
N GLU A 291 14.49 -8.84 1.29
CA GLU A 291 13.89 -7.55 0.95
C GLU A 291 13.76 -7.43 -0.57
N LEU A 292 12.53 -7.10 -1.03
CA LEU A 292 12.30 -6.85 -2.45
C LEU A 292 13.07 -5.56 -2.86
N PRO A 293 13.92 -5.62 -3.89
CA PRO A 293 14.68 -4.45 -4.35
C PRO A 293 13.76 -3.46 -5.10
N PHE A 294 12.99 -2.69 -4.33
CA PHE A 294 12.01 -1.73 -4.81
C PHE A 294 12.06 -0.45 -3.98
N ASP A 295 11.68 0.70 -4.57
CA ASP A 295 11.77 2.01 -3.91
C ASP A 295 11.00 2.08 -2.58
N ILE A 296 9.82 1.47 -2.54
CA ILE A 296 9.00 1.41 -1.33
C ILE A 296 9.27 0.09 -0.61
N LYS A 297 9.67 0.16 0.65
CA LYS A 297 9.86 -1.04 1.46
C LYS A 297 8.58 -1.86 1.58
N MET A 298 8.61 -3.09 1.06
CA MET A 298 7.55 -4.09 1.12
C MET A 298 7.81 -5.09 2.25
N SER A 299 6.76 -5.80 2.70
CA SER A 299 6.95 -6.96 3.57
C SER A 299 7.56 -8.10 2.77
N GLU A 300 8.55 -8.76 3.33
CA GLU A 300 9.22 -9.90 2.73
C GLU A 300 8.28 -11.08 2.54
N SER A 301 8.33 -11.71 1.37
CA SER A 301 7.65 -12.99 1.14
C SER A 301 8.36 -14.08 1.94
N LYS A 302 7.60 -14.99 2.53
CA LYS A 302 8.13 -16.05 3.41
C LYS A 302 7.50 -17.39 3.08
N TYR A 303 8.29 -18.46 3.17
CA TYR A 303 7.77 -19.82 3.04
C TYR A 303 7.40 -20.45 4.39
N SER A 304 7.81 -19.82 5.50
CA SER A 304 7.51 -20.28 6.86
C SER A 304 7.50 -19.11 7.83
N ASN A 305 6.80 -19.25 8.95
CA ASN A 305 6.92 -18.36 10.12
C ASN A 305 8.26 -18.53 10.85
N MET A 306 8.91 -19.66 10.63
CA MET A 306 10.28 -19.99 11.07
C MET A 306 11.22 -19.93 9.86
N ASP A 307 12.53 -20.10 10.07
CA ASP A 307 13.51 -20.04 8.98
C ASP A 307 13.49 -21.30 8.08
N LYS A 308 12.68 -22.31 8.41
CA LYS A 308 12.60 -23.58 7.68
C LYS A 308 11.18 -24.14 7.63
N ILE A 309 10.94 -25.01 6.66
CA ILE A 309 9.77 -25.88 6.58
C ILE A 309 10.05 -27.11 7.46
N GLU A 310 9.28 -27.27 8.55
CA GLU A 310 9.60 -28.25 9.59
C GLU A 310 8.87 -29.58 9.43
N THR A 311 7.68 -29.58 8.85
CA THR A 311 6.84 -30.78 8.73
C THR A 311 6.46 -31.11 7.30
N GLU A 312 6.19 -32.39 7.03
CA GLU A 312 5.71 -32.83 5.71
C GLU A 312 4.34 -32.20 5.37
N ILE A 313 3.46 -32.01 6.35
CA ILE A 313 2.16 -31.36 6.13
C ILE A 313 2.39 -29.90 5.68
N GLN A 314 3.28 -29.17 6.36
CA GLN A 314 3.63 -27.81 5.97
C GLN A 314 4.23 -27.75 4.55
N LEU A 315 5.11 -28.70 4.21
CA LEU A 315 5.68 -28.83 2.88
C LEU A 315 4.60 -29.08 1.82
N ALA A 316 3.70 -30.03 2.09
CA ALA A 316 2.59 -30.35 1.20
C ALA A 316 1.67 -29.14 0.96
N ASP A 317 1.33 -28.41 2.04
CA ASP A 317 0.49 -27.21 1.97
C ASP A 317 1.15 -26.06 1.19
N SER A 318 2.47 -25.93 1.32
CA SER A 318 3.25 -24.93 0.56
C SER A 318 3.13 -25.18 -0.96
N GLY A 319 2.96 -26.44 -1.40
CA GLY A 319 2.83 -26.81 -2.80
C GLY A 319 1.61 -26.17 -3.51
N TYR A 320 0.55 -25.86 -2.77
CA TYR A 320 -0.64 -25.21 -3.32
C TYR A 320 -1.00 -23.87 -2.66
N GLY A 321 -0.01 -23.28 -1.98
CA GLY A 321 -0.07 -21.90 -1.47
C GLY A 321 -0.87 -21.70 -0.20
N GLN A 322 -0.90 -22.73 0.64
CA GLN A 322 -1.51 -22.74 1.96
C GLN A 322 -0.45 -22.95 3.06
N GLY A 323 -0.88 -23.19 4.28
CA GLY A 323 0.03 -23.36 5.40
C GLY A 323 0.64 -22.02 5.82
N GLN A 324 1.98 -21.95 5.82
CA GLN A 324 2.70 -20.76 6.30
C GLN A 324 3.31 -19.91 5.17
N ILE A 325 3.16 -20.31 3.90
CA ILE A 325 3.69 -19.53 2.78
C ILE A 325 2.90 -18.24 2.60
N LEU A 326 3.61 -17.11 2.59
CA LEU A 326 3.06 -15.78 2.42
C LEU A 326 3.85 -15.03 1.36
N VAL A 327 3.16 -14.36 0.43
CA VAL A 327 3.80 -13.64 -0.68
C VAL A 327 3.30 -12.20 -0.76
N ASN A 328 4.22 -11.27 -0.96
CA ASN A 328 3.86 -9.89 -1.29
C ASN A 328 3.33 -9.82 -2.73
N PRO A 329 2.24 -9.09 -3.02
CA PRO A 329 1.65 -9.02 -4.37
C PRO A 329 2.61 -8.53 -5.45
N LEU A 330 3.47 -7.55 -5.16
CA LEU A 330 4.45 -7.04 -6.12
C LEU A 330 5.55 -8.07 -6.38
N HIS A 331 6.00 -8.77 -5.33
CA HIS A 331 6.98 -9.85 -5.47
C HIS A 331 6.40 -10.99 -6.34
N LEU A 332 5.15 -11.41 -6.09
CA LEU A 332 4.49 -12.42 -6.91
C LEU A 332 4.41 -12.00 -8.38
N ALA A 333 4.02 -10.75 -8.65
CA ALA A 333 3.98 -10.22 -10.02
C ALA A 333 5.38 -10.22 -10.66
N SER A 334 6.43 -9.86 -9.91
CA SER A 334 7.82 -9.89 -10.38
C SER A 334 8.29 -11.32 -10.71
N ILE A 335 7.98 -12.31 -9.86
CA ILE A 335 8.29 -13.72 -10.16
C ILE A 335 7.63 -14.17 -11.46
N TYR A 336 6.38 -13.78 -11.69
CA TYR A 336 5.66 -14.16 -12.91
C TYR A 336 6.26 -13.58 -14.20
N THR A 337 7.06 -12.51 -14.12
CA THR A 337 7.76 -11.99 -15.30
C THR A 337 8.74 -13.00 -15.89
N ALA A 338 9.27 -13.93 -15.08
CA ALA A 338 10.19 -14.96 -15.53
C ALA A 338 9.58 -15.87 -16.60
N PHE A 339 8.27 -16.12 -16.57
CA PHE A 339 7.57 -16.93 -17.60
C PHE A 339 7.53 -16.24 -18.97
N LEU A 340 7.80 -14.94 -19.06
CA LEU A 340 7.82 -14.17 -20.30
C LEU A 340 9.22 -13.70 -20.71
N ASN A 341 10.23 -13.95 -19.87
CA ASN A 341 11.59 -13.42 -20.05
C ASN A 341 12.63 -14.55 -19.91
N ASP A 342 12.40 -15.69 -20.56
CA ASP A 342 13.34 -16.81 -20.63
C ASP A 342 13.84 -17.28 -19.25
N GLY A 343 12.96 -17.26 -18.24
CA GLY A 343 13.28 -17.65 -16.88
C GLY A 343 13.89 -16.51 -16.01
N ASN A 344 14.06 -15.33 -16.56
CA ASN A 344 14.64 -14.21 -15.83
C ASN A 344 13.56 -13.36 -15.15
N MET A 345 13.62 -13.23 -13.84
CA MET A 345 12.75 -12.37 -13.07
C MET A 345 13.19 -10.90 -13.24
N ILE A 346 12.25 -10.03 -13.61
CA ILE A 346 12.50 -8.61 -13.82
C ILE A 346 12.35 -7.86 -12.50
N LYS A 347 13.35 -7.01 -12.18
CA LYS A 347 13.31 -6.14 -11.03
C LYS A 347 12.23 -5.07 -11.22
N PRO A 348 11.26 -4.94 -10.29
CA PRO A 348 10.28 -3.85 -10.34
C PRO A 348 10.92 -2.52 -9.97
N TYR A 349 10.44 -1.42 -10.58
CA TYR A 349 10.85 -0.06 -10.22
C TYR A 349 9.70 0.93 -10.40
N LEU A 350 9.80 2.05 -9.67
CA LEU A 350 8.78 3.09 -9.64
C LEU A 350 9.32 4.43 -10.16
N HIS A 351 10.60 4.69 -9.98
CA HIS A 351 11.29 5.94 -10.32
C HIS A 351 12.66 5.67 -10.93
#